data_8df26b4303c51d4d563dce15ba49b71e
#
_entry.id   8df26b4303c51d4d563dce15ba49b71e
#
_cell.length_a   1.000
_cell.length_b   1.000
_cell.length_c   1.000
_cell.angle_alpha   90.00
_cell.angle_beta   90.00
_cell.angle_gamma   90.00
#
_symmetry.space_group_name_H-M   'P 1'
#
loop_
_entity.id
_entity.type
_entity.pdbx_description
1 polymer ?
#
loop_
_entity_poly.entity_id
_entity_poly.type
_entity_poly.pdbx_seq_one_letter_code
_entity_poly.pdbx_strand_id
1 'polypeptide(L)'
;MHPRNKHQGRYDLIQLQLENPSLSRFVKLNPNNELTIDFSNPMAVKALNKTLLKSYYQIKEWDIPAQFLCPPIPGRADYIHYLADLLISNNNKIKGLDIGVGANMIYPLIGIREYDWQFVGVDIDQTALKNAQKILDINTLSESASLRLQSDRNNIFKGIIKEDDYFDFTMCNPPFHASLEHAKAGSQRKLNNLAKKANQPLTKSKNPKLNFGGQAAELYCDGGEIKFIKKMIEESVEFKNHCRWFTTLVSKASHLPSIYNALKNINVREIRTVEMAQGQKHSRFVAWSFK
;
A
#
# COMPACT_ATOMS: atom_id res chain seq x y z
N MET A 1 12.51 -9.92 -1.44
CA MET A 1 12.48 -8.47 -1.13
C MET A 1 13.57 -7.78 -1.92
N HIS A 2 13.33 -6.53 -2.27
CA HIS A 2 14.28 -5.68 -2.97
C HIS A 2 15.58 -5.50 -2.16
N PRO A 3 16.78 -5.49 -2.79
CA PRO A 3 18.05 -5.34 -2.04
C PRO A 3 18.14 -4.09 -1.16
N ARG A 4 17.54 -2.97 -1.58
CA ARG A 4 17.48 -1.72 -0.79
C ARG A 4 16.44 -1.72 0.33
N ASN A 5 15.58 -2.75 0.42
CA ASN A 5 14.54 -2.80 1.44
C ASN A 5 15.17 -3.02 2.83
N LYS A 6 14.97 -2.08 3.74
CA LYS A 6 15.50 -2.10 5.11
C LYS A 6 14.83 -3.15 6.02
N HIS A 7 13.77 -3.80 5.55
CA HIS A 7 12.97 -4.77 6.31
C HIS A 7 13.38 -6.22 6.04
N GLN A 8 14.63 -6.47 5.69
CA GLN A 8 15.16 -7.81 5.50
C GLN A 8 15.47 -8.48 6.84
N GLY A 9 15.15 -9.76 6.95
CA GLY A 9 15.45 -10.52 8.17
C GLY A 9 14.52 -10.23 9.34
N ARG A 10 15.04 -10.43 10.54
CA ARG A 10 14.33 -10.18 11.80
C ARG A 10 14.64 -8.79 12.32
N TYR A 11 13.64 -8.16 12.93
CA TYR A 11 13.84 -6.88 13.60
C TYR A 11 14.54 -7.06 14.94
N ASP A 12 15.47 -6.17 15.26
CA ASP A 12 15.99 -6.02 16.60
C ASP A 12 14.93 -5.33 17.48
N LEU A 13 14.11 -6.16 18.13
CA LEU A 13 13.04 -5.64 18.99
C LEU A 13 13.57 -4.99 20.26
N ILE A 14 14.80 -5.27 20.70
CA ILE A 14 15.42 -4.58 21.84
C ILE A 14 15.68 -3.13 21.44
N GLN A 15 16.36 -2.91 20.32
CA GLN A 15 16.63 -1.57 19.80
C GLN A 15 15.35 -0.79 19.51
N LEU A 16 14.36 -1.44 18.89
CA LEU A 16 13.08 -0.79 18.58
C LEU A 16 12.31 -0.37 19.85
N GLN A 17 12.41 -1.11 20.94
CA GLN A 17 11.81 -0.73 22.23
C GLN A 17 12.51 0.48 22.87
N LEU A 18 13.82 0.64 22.68
CA LEU A 18 14.55 1.83 23.13
C LEU A 18 14.09 3.08 22.38
N GLU A 19 13.86 2.97 21.09
CA GLU A 19 13.38 4.09 20.24
C GLU A 19 11.89 4.42 20.46
N ASN A 20 11.09 3.41 20.81
CA ASN A 20 9.68 3.58 21.13
C ASN A 20 9.26 2.69 22.32
N PRO A 21 9.37 3.18 23.56
CA PRO A 21 9.02 2.41 24.75
C PRO A 21 7.58 1.88 24.77
N SER A 22 6.65 2.51 24.05
CA SER A 22 5.27 2.02 23.96
C SER A 22 5.13 0.66 23.26
N LEU A 23 6.14 0.23 22.50
CA LEU A 23 6.19 -1.09 21.87
C LEU A 23 6.36 -2.21 22.90
N SER A 24 7.05 -1.95 24.04
CA SER A 24 7.43 -2.97 25.03
C SER A 24 6.25 -3.76 25.58
N ARG A 25 5.07 -3.12 25.72
CA ARG A 25 3.85 -3.80 26.21
C ARG A 25 3.31 -4.87 25.26
N PHE A 26 3.79 -4.91 24.01
CA PHE A 26 3.38 -5.87 22.99
C PHE A 26 4.44 -6.91 22.67
N VAL A 27 5.68 -6.70 23.14
CA VAL A 27 6.78 -7.63 22.91
C VAL A 27 6.67 -8.80 23.89
N LYS A 28 6.85 -10.01 23.38
CA LYS A 28 6.80 -11.25 24.15
C LYS A 28 7.81 -12.25 23.59
N LEU A 29 8.10 -13.29 24.34
CA LEU A 29 8.87 -14.43 23.84
C LEU A 29 7.97 -15.37 23.04
N ASN A 30 8.49 -15.90 21.95
CA ASN A 30 7.89 -17.01 21.22
C ASN A 30 8.32 -18.36 21.87
N PRO A 31 7.78 -19.52 21.44
CA PRO A 31 8.18 -20.83 21.98
C PRO A 31 9.69 -21.16 21.85
N ASN A 32 10.39 -20.45 20.97
CA ASN A 32 11.84 -20.62 20.77
C ASN A 32 12.68 -19.63 21.61
N ASN A 33 12.08 -18.97 22.62
CA ASN A 33 12.70 -17.94 23.45
C ASN A 33 13.24 -16.72 22.69
N GLU A 34 12.62 -16.39 21.55
CA GLU A 34 12.98 -15.22 20.76
C GLU A 34 11.93 -14.12 20.90
N LEU A 35 12.37 -12.87 20.97
CA LEU A 35 11.47 -11.72 21.02
C LEU A 35 10.60 -11.63 19.76
N THR A 36 9.32 -11.41 19.95
CA THR A 36 8.32 -11.25 18.90
C THR A 36 7.15 -10.39 19.40
N ILE A 37 6.22 -10.07 18.51
CA ILE A 37 4.91 -9.53 18.87
C ILE A 37 3.81 -10.53 18.49
N ASP A 38 2.61 -10.30 18.98
CA ASP A 38 1.44 -11.01 18.50
C ASP A 38 0.92 -10.37 17.21
N PHE A 39 1.27 -10.93 16.06
CA PHE A 39 0.79 -10.46 14.74
C PHE A 39 -0.73 -10.65 14.53
N SER A 40 -1.42 -11.35 15.41
CA SER A 40 -2.89 -11.41 15.40
C SER A 40 -3.54 -10.23 16.15
N ASN A 41 -2.77 -9.51 16.94
CA ASN A 41 -3.22 -8.33 17.67
C ASN A 41 -3.00 -7.05 16.85
N PRO A 42 -4.09 -6.38 16.38
CA PRO A 42 -3.97 -5.18 15.56
C PRO A 42 -3.23 -4.03 16.25
N MET A 43 -3.36 -3.92 17.58
CA MET A 43 -2.67 -2.87 18.35
C MET A 43 -1.16 -3.12 18.39
N ALA A 44 -0.73 -4.37 18.50
CA ALA A 44 0.67 -4.75 18.46
C ALA A 44 1.28 -4.47 17.07
N VAL A 45 0.56 -4.83 16.01
CA VAL A 45 0.99 -4.56 14.62
C VAL A 45 1.08 -3.06 14.36
N LYS A 46 0.09 -2.27 14.82
CA LYS A 46 0.12 -0.80 14.67
C LYS A 46 1.28 -0.18 15.45
N ALA A 47 1.54 -0.63 16.66
CA ALA A 47 2.67 -0.17 17.47
C ALA A 47 4.01 -0.50 16.81
N LEU A 48 4.18 -1.72 16.27
CA LEU A 48 5.37 -2.09 15.51
C LEU A 48 5.53 -1.21 14.27
N ASN A 49 4.48 -1.02 13.47
CA ASN A 49 4.53 -0.18 12.28
C ASN A 49 4.91 1.27 12.61
N LYS A 50 4.31 1.86 13.66
CA LYS A 50 4.69 3.20 14.13
C LYS A 50 6.17 3.27 14.48
N THR A 51 6.69 2.25 15.14
CA THR A 51 8.12 2.18 15.51
C THR A 51 9.00 2.04 14.27
N LEU A 52 8.65 1.14 13.35
CA LEU A 52 9.40 0.97 12.10
C LEU A 52 9.45 2.24 11.25
N LEU A 53 8.32 2.95 11.15
CA LEU A 53 8.29 4.23 10.44
C LEU A 53 9.16 5.28 11.09
N LYS A 54 9.18 5.33 12.42
CA LYS A 54 10.06 6.23 13.18
C LYS A 54 11.54 5.88 12.96
N SER A 55 11.91 4.62 13.14
CA SER A 55 13.31 4.14 13.11
C SER A 55 13.92 4.20 11.72
N TYR A 56 13.20 3.70 10.72
CA TYR A 56 13.76 3.50 9.38
C TYR A 56 13.49 4.66 8.43
N TYR A 57 12.39 5.43 8.65
CA TYR A 57 11.96 6.49 7.74
C TYR A 57 11.86 7.86 8.40
N GLN A 58 12.26 7.99 9.67
CA GLN A 58 12.25 9.27 10.40
C GLN A 58 10.87 9.93 10.42
N ILE A 59 9.81 9.13 10.44
CA ILE A 59 8.44 9.59 10.62
C ILE A 59 8.18 9.72 12.11
N LYS A 60 8.15 10.96 12.60
CA LYS A 60 8.06 11.28 14.04
C LYS A 60 6.78 10.77 14.66
N GLU A 61 5.67 11.05 14.00
CA GLU A 61 4.33 10.66 14.44
C GLU A 61 3.52 10.06 13.31
N TRP A 62 2.96 8.89 13.58
CA TRP A 62 2.08 8.17 12.67
C TRP A 62 1.01 7.45 13.46
N ASP A 63 -0.23 7.66 13.12
CA ASP A 63 -1.37 6.92 13.65
C ASP A 63 -2.48 6.81 12.62
N ILE A 64 -3.28 5.75 12.73
CA ILE A 64 -4.44 5.51 11.89
C ILE A 64 -5.65 5.18 12.76
N PRO A 65 -6.85 5.68 12.43
CA PRO A 65 -8.06 5.30 13.12
C PRO A 65 -8.31 3.78 13.00
N ALA A 66 -8.92 3.19 14.01
CA ALA A 66 -9.04 1.74 14.16
C ALA A 66 -9.80 1.03 13.02
N GLN A 67 -10.64 1.77 12.29
CA GLN A 67 -11.41 1.25 11.16
C GLN A 67 -10.63 1.20 9.84
N PHE A 68 -9.45 1.82 9.75
CA PHE A 68 -8.63 1.84 8.54
C PHE A 68 -7.59 0.71 8.53
N LEU A 69 -7.17 0.34 7.34
CA LEU A 69 -6.21 -0.73 7.12
C LEU A 69 -4.83 -0.37 7.69
N CYS A 70 -4.30 -1.24 8.55
CA CYS A 70 -2.91 -1.17 8.97
C CYS A 70 -2.01 -1.87 7.93
N PRO A 71 -1.17 -1.14 7.17
CA PRO A 71 -0.42 -1.70 6.05
C PRO A 71 0.77 -2.54 6.53
N PRO A 72 1.10 -3.67 5.86
CA PRO A 72 2.36 -4.38 6.09
C PRO A 72 3.52 -3.60 5.43
N ILE A 73 4.34 -2.91 6.22
CA ILE A 73 5.40 -2.01 5.73
C ILE A 73 6.38 -2.68 4.77
N PRO A 74 6.91 -3.91 5.04
CA PRO A 74 7.94 -4.49 4.17
C PRO A 74 7.54 -4.61 2.71
N GLY A 75 6.33 -5.10 2.45
CA GLY A 75 5.82 -5.23 1.07
C GLY A 75 5.47 -3.89 0.43
N ARG A 76 5.23 -2.85 1.23
CA ARG A 76 5.00 -1.50 0.73
C ARG A 76 6.31 -0.84 0.31
N ALA A 77 7.35 -1.01 1.11
CA ALA A 77 8.70 -0.56 0.77
C ALA A 77 9.22 -1.24 -0.51
N ASP A 78 8.97 -2.54 -0.68
CA ASP A 78 9.33 -3.23 -1.92
C ASP A 78 8.76 -2.54 -3.17
N TYR A 79 7.47 -2.19 -3.16
CA TYR A 79 6.85 -1.52 -4.31
C TYR A 79 7.53 -0.19 -4.64
N ILE A 80 7.85 0.63 -3.64
CA ILE A 80 8.58 1.90 -3.82
C ILE A 80 9.98 1.65 -4.40
N HIS A 81 10.74 0.69 -3.89
CA HIS A 81 12.09 0.41 -4.38
C HIS A 81 12.11 -0.11 -5.82
N TYR A 82 11.19 -1.02 -6.18
CA TYR A 82 11.07 -1.50 -7.55
C TYR A 82 10.54 -0.43 -8.51
N LEU A 83 9.68 0.49 -8.04
CA LEU A 83 9.31 1.68 -8.80
C LEU A 83 10.53 2.59 -9.05
N ALA A 84 11.39 2.77 -8.07
CA ALA A 84 12.61 3.55 -8.25
C ALA A 84 13.52 2.98 -9.34
N ASP A 85 13.59 1.65 -9.45
CA ASP A 85 14.35 0.99 -10.55
C ASP A 85 13.68 1.18 -11.92
N LEU A 86 12.35 1.28 -11.95
CA LEU A 86 11.62 1.57 -13.19
C LEU A 86 11.84 3.01 -13.68
N LEU A 87 12.04 3.93 -12.73
CA LEU A 87 12.07 5.37 -12.97
C LEU A 87 13.46 5.91 -13.30
N ILE A 88 14.41 5.10 -13.77
CA ILE A 88 15.76 5.57 -14.15
C ILE A 88 15.65 6.90 -14.90
N SER A 89 15.89 7.99 -14.20
CA SER A 89 15.71 9.35 -14.69
C SER A 89 16.85 10.24 -14.21
N ASN A 90 17.35 11.06 -15.10
CA ASN A 90 18.27 12.14 -14.76
C ASN A 90 17.56 13.35 -14.11
N ASN A 91 16.30 13.22 -13.77
CA ASN A 91 15.47 14.30 -13.25
C ASN A 91 15.50 14.32 -11.72
N ASN A 92 15.87 15.46 -11.15
CA ASN A 92 16.08 15.63 -9.71
C ASN A 92 14.81 15.69 -8.85
N LYS A 93 13.61 15.73 -9.44
CA LYS A 93 12.34 15.80 -8.70
C LYS A 93 11.29 14.92 -9.34
N ILE A 94 11.21 13.68 -8.87
CA ILE A 94 10.19 12.72 -9.31
C ILE A 94 8.87 13.00 -8.59
N LYS A 95 7.77 13.09 -9.35
CA LYS A 95 6.41 13.30 -8.83
C LYS A 95 5.53 12.09 -9.09
N GLY A 96 4.99 11.51 -8.03
CA GLY A 96 4.07 10.36 -8.08
C GLY A 96 2.63 10.72 -7.78
N LEU A 97 1.69 9.95 -8.34
CA LEU A 97 0.27 9.99 -8.01
C LEU A 97 -0.13 8.67 -7.36
N ASP A 98 -0.48 8.69 -6.08
CA ASP A 98 -0.91 7.51 -5.32
C ASP A 98 -2.43 7.42 -5.28
N ILE A 99 -3.00 6.44 -6.00
CA ILE A 99 -4.44 6.20 -6.10
C ILE A 99 -4.88 5.25 -4.97
N GLY A 100 -5.74 5.75 -4.08
CA GLY A 100 -6.13 5.05 -2.87
C GLY A 100 -5.06 5.18 -1.78
N VAL A 101 -4.60 6.41 -1.52
CA VAL A 101 -3.54 6.70 -0.56
C VAL A 101 -3.87 6.24 0.87
N GLY A 102 -5.15 6.14 1.19
CA GLY A 102 -5.66 5.71 2.49
C GLY A 102 -5.33 6.66 3.63
N ALA A 103 -5.83 6.32 4.81
CA ALA A 103 -5.56 7.08 6.02
C ALA A 103 -4.10 6.96 6.50
N ASN A 104 -3.35 6.01 5.96
CA ASN A 104 -2.02 5.64 6.43
C ASN A 104 -0.87 6.30 5.66
N MET A 105 -1.07 6.74 4.43
CA MET A 105 -0.08 7.38 3.55
C MET A 105 1.23 6.62 3.36
N ILE A 106 1.22 5.31 3.49
CA ILE A 106 2.46 4.52 3.62
C ILE A 106 3.40 4.66 2.42
N TYR A 107 2.88 4.70 1.19
CA TYR A 107 3.70 4.84 -0.01
C TYR A 107 4.34 6.23 -0.14
N PRO A 108 3.58 7.34 -0.02
CA PRO A 108 4.19 8.66 0.00
C PRO A 108 5.23 8.83 1.11
N LEU A 109 4.97 8.37 2.34
CA LEU A 109 5.91 8.48 3.44
C LEU A 109 7.25 7.79 3.14
N ILE A 110 7.20 6.57 2.60
CA ILE A 110 8.41 5.83 2.23
C ILE A 110 9.11 6.50 1.03
N GLY A 111 8.37 6.87 -0.01
CA GLY A 111 8.95 7.46 -1.22
C GLY A 111 9.60 8.82 -0.97
N ILE A 112 9.01 9.66 -0.12
CA ILE A 112 9.60 10.95 0.30
C ILE A 112 10.90 10.70 1.08
N ARG A 113 10.89 9.79 2.05
CA ARG A 113 12.05 9.58 2.93
C ARG A 113 13.20 8.79 2.30
N GLU A 114 12.91 7.92 1.33
CA GLU A 114 13.96 7.12 0.65
C GLU A 114 14.52 7.80 -0.60
N TYR A 115 13.70 8.62 -1.28
CA TYR A 115 14.03 9.12 -2.62
C TYR A 115 13.78 10.60 -2.84
N ASP A 116 13.35 11.33 -1.82
CA ASP A 116 12.97 12.76 -1.91
C ASP A 116 11.90 13.04 -3.00
N TRP A 117 11.00 12.08 -3.21
CA TRP A 117 9.93 12.21 -4.18
C TRP A 117 8.83 13.15 -3.71
N GLN A 118 8.13 13.74 -4.67
CA GLN A 118 6.90 14.47 -4.41
C GLN A 118 5.68 13.59 -4.73
N PHE A 119 4.58 13.80 -3.98
CA PHE A 119 3.36 13.01 -4.17
C PHE A 119 2.11 13.86 -4.24
N VAL A 120 1.16 13.37 -5.04
CA VAL A 120 -0.26 13.68 -4.89
C VAL A 120 -0.95 12.40 -4.44
N GLY A 121 -1.51 12.39 -3.22
CA GLY A 121 -2.29 11.28 -2.70
C GLY A 121 -3.78 11.49 -2.99
N VAL A 122 -4.44 10.44 -3.46
CA VAL A 122 -5.87 10.48 -3.82
C VAL A 122 -6.64 9.45 -3.02
N ASP A 123 -7.79 9.83 -2.50
CA ASP A 123 -8.75 8.90 -1.91
C ASP A 123 -10.18 9.36 -2.15
N ILE A 124 -11.12 8.41 -2.06
CA ILE A 124 -12.56 8.68 -2.10
C ILE A 124 -13.15 8.97 -0.71
N ASP A 125 -12.38 8.69 0.35
CA ASP A 125 -12.80 8.87 1.74
C ASP A 125 -12.20 10.14 2.33
N GLN A 126 -13.05 11.13 2.58
CA GLN A 126 -12.67 12.39 3.21
C GLN A 126 -12.05 12.18 4.60
N THR A 127 -12.46 11.14 5.34
CA THR A 127 -11.92 10.86 6.68
C THR A 127 -10.50 10.31 6.57
N ALA A 128 -10.24 9.46 5.55
CA ALA A 128 -8.89 9.02 5.23
C ALA A 128 -7.97 10.19 4.92
N LEU A 129 -8.41 11.10 4.04
CA LEU A 129 -7.63 12.28 3.67
C LEU A 129 -7.38 13.23 4.84
N LYS A 130 -8.36 13.43 5.73
CA LYS A 130 -8.15 14.22 6.96
C LYS A 130 -7.06 13.63 7.85
N ASN A 131 -7.02 12.30 8.02
CA ASN A 131 -5.96 11.65 8.78
C ASN A 131 -4.61 11.72 8.06
N ALA A 132 -4.62 11.52 6.76
CA ALA A 132 -3.43 11.65 5.91
C ALA A 132 -2.82 13.06 6.01
N GLN A 133 -3.64 14.11 5.94
CA GLN A 133 -3.19 15.50 6.11
C GLN A 133 -2.57 15.72 7.49
N LYS A 134 -3.21 15.21 8.55
CA LYS A 134 -2.64 15.27 9.90
C LYS A 134 -1.24 14.62 10.00
N ILE A 135 -1.04 13.49 9.32
CA ILE A 135 0.27 12.85 9.29
C ILE A 135 1.30 13.73 8.57
N LEU A 136 0.93 14.35 7.44
CA LEU A 136 1.81 15.27 6.71
C LEU A 136 2.21 16.47 7.57
N ASP A 137 1.24 17.13 8.20
CA ASP A 137 1.46 18.35 8.99
C ASP A 137 2.39 18.08 10.18
N ILE A 138 2.13 17.02 10.96
CA ILE A 138 2.93 16.68 12.14
C ILE A 138 4.38 16.33 11.76
N ASN A 139 4.58 15.74 10.58
CA ASN A 139 5.90 15.33 10.10
C ASN A 139 6.59 16.38 9.22
N THR A 140 5.98 17.56 9.04
CA THR A 140 6.50 18.64 8.19
C THR A 140 6.76 18.17 6.73
N LEU A 141 5.80 17.43 6.18
CA LEU A 141 5.87 16.85 4.82
C LEU A 141 4.88 17.50 3.84
N SER A 142 4.16 18.54 4.25
CA SER A 142 3.11 19.20 3.44
C SER A 142 3.65 19.89 2.19
N GLU A 143 4.97 20.16 2.12
CA GLU A 143 5.62 20.64 0.90
C GLU A 143 5.97 19.49 -0.08
N SER A 144 6.14 18.27 0.44
CA SER A 144 6.49 17.09 -0.36
C SER A 144 5.28 16.30 -0.83
N ALA A 145 4.10 16.49 -0.23
CA ALA A 145 2.88 15.82 -0.63
C ALA A 145 1.64 16.69 -0.47
N SER A 146 0.70 16.53 -1.41
CA SER A 146 -0.63 17.13 -1.36
C SER A 146 -1.71 16.05 -1.53
N LEU A 147 -2.93 16.37 -1.13
CA LEU A 147 -4.05 15.42 -1.13
C LEU A 147 -5.20 15.92 -2.00
N ARG A 148 -5.86 15.02 -2.72
CA ARG A 148 -7.03 15.29 -3.55
C ARG A 148 -8.15 14.30 -3.27
N LEU A 149 -9.37 14.81 -3.12
CA LEU A 149 -10.56 13.97 -2.98
C LEU A 149 -11.05 13.55 -4.36
N GLN A 150 -11.21 12.26 -4.59
CA GLN A 150 -11.96 11.74 -5.73
C GLN A 150 -13.45 11.72 -5.36
N SER A 151 -14.20 12.67 -5.88
CA SER A 151 -15.62 12.84 -5.55
C SER A 151 -16.54 11.87 -6.29
N ASP A 152 -16.09 11.34 -7.45
CA ASP A 152 -16.82 10.35 -8.23
C ASP A 152 -16.14 8.98 -8.17
N ARG A 153 -16.75 8.04 -7.45
CA ARG A 153 -16.27 6.66 -7.32
C ARG A 153 -16.16 5.90 -8.64
N ASN A 154 -16.82 6.42 -9.67
CA ASN A 154 -16.71 5.85 -11.01
C ASN A 154 -15.45 6.32 -11.75
N ASN A 155 -14.67 7.22 -11.23
CA ASN A 155 -13.47 7.75 -11.86
C ASN A 155 -12.21 7.40 -11.05
N ILE A 156 -11.10 7.23 -11.74
CA ILE A 156 -9.79 6.99 -11.15
C ILE A 156 -8.90 8.21 -11.33
N PHE A 157 -8.71 8.64 -12.57
CA PHE A 157 -7.89 9.80 -12.93
C PHE A 157 -8.72 11.02 -13.27
N LYS A 158 -9.93 10.83 -13.82
CA LYS A 158 -10.85 11.92 -14.17
C LYS A 158 -11.23 12.72 -12.92
N GLY A 159 -11.15 14.05 -13.03
CA GLY A 159 -11.39 14.97 -11.93
C GLY A 159 -10.21 15.09 -10.93
N ILE A 160 -9.18 14.25 -11.07
CA ILE A 160 -7.98 14.25 -10.24
C ILE A 160 -6.79 14.86 -10.97
N ILE A 161 -6.44 14.36 -12.15
CA ILE A 161 -5.34 14.90 -12.95
C ILE A 161 -5.81 16.21 -13.60
N LYS A 162 -5.13 17.29 -13.32
CA LYS A 162 -5.39 18.63 -13.84
C LYS A 162 -4.58 18.86 -15.11
N GLU A 163 -4.94 19.88 -15.87
CA GLU A 163 -4.30 20.24 -17.15
C GLU A 163 -2.80 20.50 -17.00
N ASP A 164 -2.39 21.14 -15.91
CA ASP A 164 -0.98 21.48 -15.64
C ASP A 164 -0.21 20.38 -14.91
N ASP A 165 -0.85 19.25 -14.56
CA ASP A 165 -0.17 18.18 -13.87
C ASP A 165 0.69 17.34 -14.83
N TYR A 166 1.86 16.97 -14.35
CA TYR A 166 2.66 15.90 -14.91
C TYR A 166 3.18 15.00 -13.79
N PHE A 167 3.05 13.69 -13.97
CA PHE A 167 3.52 12.67 -13.04
C PHE A 167 4.54 11.76 -13.73
N ASP A 168 5.64 11.46 -13.05
CA ASP A 168 6.59 10.46 -13.52
C ASP A 168 5.98 9.05 -13.42
N PHE A 169 5.13 8.84 -12.43
CA PHE A 169 4.37 7.61 -12.27
C PHE A 169 3.03 7.83 -11.57
N THR A 170 2.10 6.93 -11.86
CA THR A 170 0.98 6.64 -10.95
C THR A 170 1.21 5.32 -10.26
N MET A 171 0.73 5.17 -9.05
CA MET A 171 0.73 3.90 -8.34
C MET A 171 -0.63 3.62 -7.72
N CYS A 172 -0.95 2.35 -7.57
CA CYS A 172 -2.20 1.92 -6.96
C CYS A 172 -2.03 0.57 -6.27
N ASN A 173 -2.63 0.46 -5.11
CA ASN A 173 -2.89 -0.81 -4.46
C ASN A 173 -4.41 -1.05 -4.49
N PRO A 174 -4.94 -1.67 -5.54
CA PRO A 174 -6.36 -1.71 -5.79
C PRO A 174 -7.11 -2.52 -4.74
N PRO A 175 -8.42 -2.29 -4.55
CA PRO A 175 -9.26 -3.12 -3.71
C PRO A 175 -9.32 -4.55 -4.25
N PHE A 176 -9.01 -5.53 -3.41
CA PHE A 176 -8.77 -6.92 -3.86
C PHE A 176 -10.02 -7.77 -4.01
N HIS A 177 -11.12 -7.42 -3.33
CA HIS A 177 -12.31 -8.24 -3.23
C HIS A 177 -13.45 -7.69 -4.08
N ALA A 178 -14.24 -8.60 -4.65
CA ALA A 178 -15.44 -8.24 -5.41
C ALA A 178 -16.66 -7.95 -4.51
N SER A 179 -16.60 -8.32 -3.24
CA SER A 179 -17.66 -8.05 -2.25
C SER A 179 -17.12 -8.07 -0.82
N LEU A 180 -17.88 -7.48 0.10
CA LEU A 180 -17.59 -7.52 1.54
C LEU A 180 -17.56 -8.95 2.09
N GLU A 181 -18.38 -9.85 1.55
CA GLU A 181 -18.41 -11.26 1.94
C GLU A 181 -17.11 -11.97 1.58
N HIS A 182 -16.58 -11.74 0.39
CA HIS A 182 -15.28 -12.26 -0.02
C HIS A 182 -14.14 -11.69 0.84
N ALA A 183 -14.20 -10.42 1.22
CA ALA A 183 -13.24 -9.81 2.14
C ALA A 183 -13.26 -10.46 3.52
N LYS A 184 -14.45 -10.71 4.08
CA LYS A 184 -14.65 -11.41 5.36
C LYS A 184 -14.12 -12.86 5.31
N ALA A 185 -14.41 -13.60 4.25
CA ALA A 185 -13.91 -14.96 4.05
C ALA A 185 -12.37 -15.02 3.95
N GLY A 186 -11.76 -14.05 3.27
CA GLY A 186 -10.30 -13.92 3.18
C GLY A 186 -9.66 -13.65 4.55
N SER A 187 -10.27 -12.80 5.35
CA SER A 187 -9.83 -12.49 6.72
C SER A 187 -9.92 -13.69 7.65
N GLN A 188 -11.02 -14.45 7.57
CA GLN A 188 -11.20 -15.68 8.36
C GLN A 188 -10.14 -16.74 8.02
N ARG A 189 -9.79 -16.91 6.75
CA ARG A 189 -8.70 -17.83 6.33
C ARG A 189 -7.35 -17.41 6.90
N LYS A 190 -7.03 -16.11 6.90
CA LYS A 190 -5.80 -15.58 7.51
C LYS A 190 -5.76 -15.84 9.01
N LEU A 191 -6.85 -15.58 9.72
CA LEU A 191 -6.99 -15.88 11.15
C LEU A 191 -6.76 -17.37 11.46
N ASN A 192 -7.39 -18.24 10.69
CA ASN A 192 -7.26 -19.68 10.85
C ASN A 192 -5.81 -20.15 10.59
N ASN A 193 -5.12 -19.56 9.62
CA ASN A 193 -3.72 -19.89 9.34
C ASN A 193 -2.76 -19.38 10.43
N LEU A 194 -3.03 -18.22 11.00
CA LEU A 194 -2.26 -17.69 12.15
C LEU A 194 -2.50 -18.52 13.41
N ALA A 195 -3.75 -18.91 13.71
CA ALA A 195 -4.10 -19.77 14.81
C ALA A 195 -3.44 -21.17 14.71
N LYS A 196 -3.44 -21.76 13.51
CA LYS A 196 -2.74 -23.02 13.24
C LYS A 196 -1.23 -22.94 13.50
N LYS A 197 -0.58 -21.85 13.09
CA LYS A 197 0.86 -21.62 13.35
C LYS A 197 1.17 -21.39 14.82
N ALA A 198 0.20 -20.88 15.60
CA ALA A 198 0.32 -20.60 17.03
C ALA A 198 -0.18 -21.74 17.93
N ASN A 199 -0.58 -22.89 17.38
CA ASN A 199 -1.24 -24.00 18.11
C ASN A 199 -2.47 -23.55 18.97
N GLN A 200 -3.19 -22.54 18.50
CA GLN A 200 -4.37 -22.02 19.18
C GLN A 200 -5.68 -22.62 18.59
N PRO A 201 -6.73 -22.79 19.39
CA PRO A 201 -8.00 -23.32 18.88
C PRO A 201 -8.60 -22.39 17.81
N LEU A 202 -9.16 -23.01 16.77
CA LEU A 202 -9.82 -22.32 15.67
C LEU A 202 -11.13 -21.67 16.17
N THR A 203 -11.14 -20.35 16.32
CA THR A 203 -12.37 -19.61 16.67
C THR A 203 -13.14 -19.24 15.41
N LYS A 204 -14.32 -19.84 15.24
CA LYS A 204 -15.33 -19.35 14.28
C LYS A 204 -15.99 -18.10 14.87
N SER A 205 -15.48 -16.94 14.54
CA SER A 205 -16.17 -15.69 14.87
C SER A 205 -17.31 -15.44 13.89
N LYS A 206 -18.54 -15.24 14.39
CA LYS A 206 -19.69 -14.83 13.56
C LYS A 206 -19.45 -13.48 12.84
N ASN A 207 -18.57 -12.64 13.39
CA ASN A 207 -18.05 -11.41 12.76
C ASN A 207 -16.54 -11.40 12.95
N PRO A 208 -15.73 -11.96 12.03
CA PRO A 208 -14.30 -11.84 12.12
C PRO A 208 -13.96 -10.36 12.03
N LYS A 209 -13.50 -9.75 13.13
CA LYS A 209 -12.88 -8.43 13.06
C LYS A 209 -11.74 -8.56 12.06
N LEU A 210 -11.79 -7.77 11.00
CA LEU A 210 -10.70 -7.69 10.04
C LEU A 210 -9.44 -7.35 10.84
N ASN A 211 -8.48 -8.29 10.92
CA ASN A 211 -7.33 -8.20 11.83
C ASN A 211 -6.46 -6.97 11.60
N PHE A 212 -6.66 -6.26 10.50
CA PHE A 212 -5.86 -5.10 10.14
C PHE A 212 -6.70 -3.82 9.96
N GLY A 213 -7.97 -3.79 10.39
CA GLY A 213 -8.89 -2.73 10.04
C GLY A 213 -9.24 -2.78 8.55
N GLY A 214 -9.67 -1.69 8.01
CA GLY A 214 -10.06 -1.53 6.60
C GLY A 214 -11.54 -1.29 6.44
N GLN A 215 -11.86 -0.13 5.87
CA GLN A 215 -13.22 0.20 5.47
C GLN A 215 -13.61 -0.57 4.20
N ALA A 216 -14.89 -0.64 3.95
CA ALA A 216 -15.43 -1.28 2.76
C ALA A 216 -14.74 -0.83 1.46
N ALA A 217 -14.48 0.47 1.34
CA ALA A 217 -13.85 1.06 0.15
C ALA A 217 -12.38 0.66 -0.05
N GLU A 218 -11.64 0.38 1.03
CA GLU A 218 -10.25 -0.11 0.94
C GLU A 218 -10.18 -1.59 0.56
N LEU A 219 -11.24 -2.34 0.77
CA LEU A 219 -11.21 -3.80 0.69
C LEU A 219 -11.90 -4.35 -0.55
N TYR A 220 -12.95 -3.71 -1.04
CA TYR A 220 -13.69 -4.21 -2.19
C TYR A 220 -14.22 -3.09 -3.10
N CYS A 221 -14.35 -3.42 -4.38
CA CYS A 221 -15.10 -2.65 -5.36
C CYS A 221 -15.97 -3.59 -6.19
N ASP A 222 -17.01 -3.04 -6.82
CA ASP A 222 -17.85 -3.81 -7.73
C ASP A 222 -17.03 -4.42 -8.87
N GLY A 223 -17.12 -5.73 -9.04
CA GLY A 223 -16.32 -6.52 -10.00
C GLY A 223 -14.87 -6.78 -9.59
N GLY A 224 -14.44 -6.32 -8.40
CA GLY A 224 -13.13 -6.62 -7.81
C GLY A 224 -11.93 -6.04 -8.54
N GLU A 225 -10.75 -6.52 -8.15
CA GLU A 225 -9.44 -6.05 -8.65
C GLU A 225 -9.37 -5.95 -10.17
N ILE A 226 -9.83 -6.96 -10.89
CA ILE A 226 -9.69 -6.98 -12.36
C ILE A 226 -10.53 -5.91 -13.05
N LYS A 227 -11.76 -5.64 -12.57
CA LYS A 227 -12.61 -4.58 -13.14
C LYS A 227 -12.00 -3.21 -12.84
N PHE A 228 -11.49 -3.02 -11.64
CA PHE A 228 -10.80 -1.79 -11.24
C PHE A 228 -9.57 -1.52 -12.14
N ILE A 229 -8.69 -2.53 -12.30
CA ILE A 229 -7.49 -2.39 -13.13
C ILE A 229 -7.84 -2.10 -14.59
N LYS A 230 -8.84 -2.79 -15.17
CA LYS A 230 -9.29 -2.51 -16.54
C LYS A 230 -9.76 -1.07 -16.70
N LYS A 231 -10.54 -0.56 -15.76
CA LYS A 231 -10.97 0.83 -15.77
C LYS A 231 -9.79 1.80 -15.67
N MET A 232 -8.81 1.50 -14.80
CA MET A 232 -7.58 2.29 -14.69
C MET A 232 -6.82 2.33 -16.04
N ILE A 233 -6.76 1.19 -16.74
CA ILE A 233 -6.15 1.08 -18.07
C ILE A 233 -6.93 1.95 -19.09
N GLU A 234 -8.25 1.82 -19.13
CA GLU A 234 -9.12 2.59 -20.05
C GLU A 234 -8.97 4.11 -19.82
N GLU A 235 -9.06 4.57 -18.56
CA GLU A 235 -8.91 5.99 -18.26
C GLU A 235 -7.49 6.52 -18.54
N SER A 236 -6.45 5.68 -18.44
CA SER A 236 -5.07 6.10 -18.67
C SER A 236 -4.82 6.66 -20.07
N VAL A 237 -5.65 6.27 -21.06
CA VAL A 237 -5.56 6.77 -22.45
C VAL A 237 -5.73 8.28 -22.52
N GLU A 238 -6.68 8.83 -21.76
CA GLU A 238 -6.98 10.27 -21.74
C GLU A 238 -5.82 11.06 -21.09
N PHE A 239 -5.07 10.41 -20.19
CA PHE A 239 -4.00 11.04 -19.42
C PHE A 239 -2.58 10.62 -19.85
N LYS A 240 -2.44 10.03 -21.04
CA LYS A 240 -1.16 9.54 -21.60
C LYS A 240 -0.06 10.62 -21.67
N ASN A 241 -0.43 11.87 -21.82
CA ASN A 241 0.50 12.99 -21.87
C ASN A 241 0.85 13.55 -20.49
N HIS A 242 0.06 13.22 -19.46
CA HIS A 242 0.19 13.70 -18.09
C HIS A 242 0.93 12.72 -17.17
N CYS A 243 1.24 11.53 -17.67
CA CYS A 243 1.95 10.53 -16.89
C CYS A 243 2.92 9.73 -17.76
N ARG A 244 4.12 9.46 -17.22
CA ARG A 244 5.11 8.62 -17.90
C ARG A 244 4.83 7.14 -17.72
N TRP A 245 4.63 6.70 -16.47
CA TRP A 245 4.34 5.33 -16.12
C TRP A 245 3.05 5.22 -15.31
N PHE A 246 2.11 4.46 -15.79
CA PHE A 246 0.98 4.02 -14.99
C PHE A 246 1.32 2.68 -14.35
N THR A 247 1.09 2.53 -13.05
CA THR A 247 1.41 1.27 -12.36
C THR A 247 0.33 0.84 -11.37
N THR A 248 0.15 -0.46 -11.21
CA THR A 248 -0.80 -1.03 -10.25
C THR A 248 -0.33 -2.37 -9.72
N LEU A 249 -0.54 -2.62 -8.43
CA LEU A 249 -0.36 -3.97 -7.88
C LEU A 249 -1.37 -4.94 -8.47
N VAL A 250 -0.96 -6.19 -8.64
CA VAL A 250 -1.80 -7.30 -9.09
C VAL A 250 -1.68 -8.45 -8.10
N SER A 251 -2.79 -8.76 -7.41
CA SER A 251 -2.78 -9.77 -6.34
C SER A 251 -2.71 -11.20 -6.87
N LYS A 252 -3.31 -11.48 -8.03
CA LYS A 252 -3.40 -12.82 -8.61
C LYS A 252 -2.76 -12.88 -9.99
N ALA A 253 -1.83 -13.82 -10.19
CA ALA A 253 -1.22 -14.06 -11.51
C ALA A 253 -2.25 -14.41 -12.59
N SER A 254 -3.36 -15.05 -12.22
CA SER A 254 -4.46 -15.37 -13.13
C SER A 254 -5.16 -14.16 -13.74
N HIS A 255 -4.95 -12.96 -13.21
CA HIS A 255 -5.48 -11.72 -13.78
C HIS A 255 -4.61 -11.15 -14.92
N LEU A 256 -3.33 -11.53 -14.99
CA LEU A 256 -2.37 -10.99 -15.97
C LEU A 256 -2.81 -11.14 -17.43
N PRO A 257 -3.30 -12.28 -17.91
CA PRO A 257 -3.72 -12.41 -19.31
C PRO A 257 -4.80 -11.38 -19.69
N SER A 258 -5.77 -11.16 -18.80
CA SER A 258 -6.85 -10.19 -19.02
C SER A 258 -6.35 -8.74 -19.00
N ILE A 259 -5.37 -8.43 -18.14
CA ILE A 259 -4.71 -7.13 -18.06
C ILE A 259 -3.92 -6.87 -19.34
N TYR A 260 -3.10 -7.84 -19.80
CA TYR A 260 -2.32 -7.70 -21.04
C TYR A 260 -3.20 -7.50 -22.27
N ASN A 261 -4.34 -8.21 -22.34
CA ASN A 261 -5.29 -8.00 -23.44
C ASN A 261 -5.88 -6.59 -23.41
N ALA A 262 -6.25 -6.07 -22.23
CA ALA A 262 -6.74 -4.70 -22.09
C ALA A 262 -5.68 -3.66 -22.52
N LEU A 263 -4.43 -3.84 -22.12
CA LEU A 263 -3.32 -2.97 -22.49
C LEU A 263 -3.01 -3.00 -24.00
N LYS A 264 -3.07 -4.17 -24.64
CA LYS A 264 -2.91 -4.29 -26.09
C LYS A 264 -3.99 -3.53 -26.85
N ASN A 265 -5.23 -3.57 -26.38
CA ASN A 265 -6.36 -2.90 -27.02
C ASN A 265 -6.25 -1.37 -27.03
N ILE A 266 -5.47 -0.78 -26.13
CA ILE A 266 -5.26 0.69 -26.04
C ILE A 266 -3.92 1.13 -26.63
N ASN A 267 -3.19 0.24 -27.31
CA ASN A 267 -1.94 0.52 -28.01
C ASN A 267 -0.87 1.19 -27.12
N VAL A 268 -0.62 0.66 -25.93
CA VAL A 268 0.51 1.10 -25.09
C VAL A 268 1.84 0.77 -25.78
N ARG A 269 2.83 1.63 -25.62
CA ARG A 269 4.17 1.42 -26.20
C ARG A 269 4.99 0.40 -25.42
N GLU A 270 4.88 0.43 -24.10
CA GLU A 270 5.67 -0.45 -23.22
C GLU A 270 4.81 -1.02 -22.09
N ILE A 271 5.02 -2.30 -21.79
CA ILE A 271 4.43 -3.02 -20.67
C ILE A 271 5.56 -3.72 -19.92
N ARG A 272 5.61 -3.53 -18.60
CA ARG A 272 6.50 -4.26 -17.70
C ARG A 272 5.70 -4.92 -16.59
N THR A 273 6.05 -6.16 -16.29
CA THR A 273 5.58 -6.85 -15.08
C THR A 273 6.76 -7.09 -14.18
N VAL A 274 6.69 -6.54 -12.98
CA VAL A 274 7.76 -6.64 -11.99
C VAL A 274 7.30 -7.55 -10.87
N GLU A 275 7.95 -8.70 -10.75
CA GLU A 275 7.71 -9.64 -9.66
C GLU A 275 8.42 -9.18 -8.40
N MET A 276 7.70 -9.25 -7.29
CA MET A 276 8.18 -8.91 -5.96
C MET A 276 7.99 -10.09 -5.04
N ALA A 277 9.04 -10.53 -4.36
CA ALA A 277 8.99 -11.68 -3.48
C ALA A 277 9.36 -11.31 -2.04
N GLN A 278 8.52 -11.71 -1.08
CA GLN A 278 8.79 -11.60 0.35
C GLN A 278 8.61 -12.98 0.99
N GLY A 279 9.70 -13.72 1.14
CA GLY A 279 9.64 -15.12 1.55
C GLY A 279 8.81 -15.93 0.56
N GLN A 280 7.80 -16.66 1.04
CA GLN A 280 6.88 -17.45 0.19
C GLN A 280 5.75 -16.62 -0.44
N LYS A 281 5.66 -15.33 -0.11
CA LYS A 281 4.63 -14.45 -0.68
C LYS A 281 5.14 -13.82 -1.97
N HIS A 282 4.54 -14.19 -3.09
CA HIS A 282 4.75 -13.55 -4.38
C HIS A 282 3.71 -12.44 -4.57
N SER A 283 4.18 -11.26 -4.87
CA SER A 283 3.37 -10.12 -5.30
C SER A 283 3.96 -9.57 -6.60
N ARG A 284 3.24 -8.73 -7.30
CA ARG A 284 3.71 -8.09 -8.53
C ARG A 284 2.98 -6.80 -8.78
N PHE A 285 3.60 -5.95 -9.59
CA PHE A 285 2.88 -4.86 -10.22
C PHE A 285 3.04 -4.92 -11.73
N VAL A 286 2.06 -4.38 -12.42
CA VAL A 286 2.12 -4.13 -13.86
C VAL A 286 2.30 -2.63 -14.06
N ALA A 287 3.25 -2.27 -14.93
CA ALA A 287 3.52 -0.91 -15.37
C ALA A 287 3.28 -0.81 -16.88
N TRP A 288 2.72 0.31 -17.33
CA TRP A 288 2.56 0.60 -18.75
C TRP A 288 2.83 2.06 -19.06
N SER A 289 3.29 2.30 -20.29
CA SER A 289 3.62 3.62 -20.78
C SER A 289 3.16 3.79 -22.24
N PHE A 290 2.77 4.99 -22.58
CA PHE A 290 2.45 5.40 -23.96
C PHE A 290 3.62 6.12 -24.64
N LYS A 291 4.72 6.36 -23.91
CA LYS A 291 5.91 7.10 -24.38
C LYS A 291 7.06 6.18 -24.73
#